data_b5e949bf1f86bc976fe4f9f7c4be1435
#
_entry.id   b5e949bf1f86bc976fe4f9f7c4be1435
#
_cell.length_a   1.000
_cell.length_b   1.000
_cell.length_c   1.000
_cell.angle_alpha   90.00
_cell.angle_beta   90.00
_cell.angle_gamma   90.00
#
_symmetry.space_group_name_H-M   'P 1'
#
loop_
_entity.id
_entity.type
_entity.pdbx_description
1 polymer ?
#
loop_
_entity_poly.entity_id
_entity_poly.type
_entity_poly.pdbx_seq_one_letter_code
_entity_poly.pdbx_strand_id
1 'polypeptide(L)'
;SGQAGSFTEEVVRTAARHSEHPVIMPMSNPTDISEATPAEIMKWTDGAALVATGSPFDPVEVGGEKRRIGQANNVFVFPGIGLGTIVSGATEITGSMIGASSTALAHALEESTIEERCLLPQVEELLNICGIVGLAVAK
;
A
#
# COMPACT_ATOMS: atom_id res chain seq x y z
N SER A 1 13.55 2.45 6.24
CA SER A 1 14.91 2.68 6.77
C SER A 1 15.14 4.17 7.11
N GLY A 2 14.38 5.09 6.56
CA GLY A 2 14.58 6.54 6.71
C GLY A 2 15.86 7.05 6.04
N GLN A 3 16.43 6.28 5.13
CA GLN A 3 17.63 6.63 4.39
C GLN A 3 17.30 6.75 2.91
N ALA A 4 17.31 7.99 2.40
CA ALA A 4 17.08 8.27 0.99
C ALA A 4 18.01 7.46 0.08
N GLY A 5 17.47 6.93 -1.01
CA GLY A 5 18.22 6.18 -2.02
C GLY A 5 18.77 4.81 -1.56
N SER A 6 18.30 4.26 -0.43
CA SER A 6 18.75 2.95 0.04
C SER A 6 18.26 1.80 -0.84
N PHE A 7 17.17 1.98 -1.60
CA PHE A 7 16.78 1.06 -2.67
C PHE A 7 17.50 1.48 -3.96
N THR A 8 18.72 1.00 -4.12
CA THR A 8 19.51 1.24 -5.33
C THR A 8 18.96 0.46 -6.52
N GLU A 9 19.36 0.85 -7.74
CA GLU A 9 19.00 0.11 -8.96
C GLU A 9 19.37 -1.38 -8.87
N GLU A 10 20.53 -1.71 -8.31
CA GLU A 10 20.98 -3.09 -8.13
C GLU A 10 20.04 -3.87 -7.21
N VAL A 11 19.64 -3.29 -6.07
CA VAL A 11 18.70 -3.90 -5.11
C VAL A 11 17.36 -4.15 -5.78
N VAL A 12 16.80 -3.15 -6.45
CA VAL A 12 15.50 -3.24 -7.12
C VAL A 12 15.52 -4.27 -8.24
N ARG A 13 16.53 -4.24 -9.11
CA ARG A 13 16.69 -5.23 -10.19
C ARG A 13 16.89 -6.64 -9.65
N THR A 14 17.60 -6.80 -8.55
CA THR A 14 17.80 -8.12 -7.92
C THR A 14 16.48 -8.66 -7.37
N ALA A 15 15.69 -7.84 -6.68
CA ALA A 15 14.36 -8.23 -6.23
C ALA A 15 13.43 -8.59 -7.40
N ALA A 16 13.49 -7.82 -8.50
CA ALA A 16 12.66 -8.03 -9.69
C ALA A 16 12.96 -9.33 -10.44
N ARG A 17 14.15 -9.90 -10.33
CA ARG A 17 14.52 -11.16 -11.03
C ARG A 17 13.68 -12.36 -10.60
N HIS A 18 13.04 -12.31 -9.45
CA HIS A 18 12.32 -13.45 -8.86
C HIS A 18 10.81 -13.40 -9.07
N SER A 19 10.29 -12.37 -9.74
CA SER A 19 8.86 -12.20 -9.99
C SER A 19 8.61 -11.44 -11.29
N GLU A 20 7.60 -11.85 -12.03
CA GLU A 20 7.12 -11.13 -13.21
C GLU A 20 6.52 -9.77 -12.82
N HIS A 21 5.91 -9.69 -11.64
CA HIS A 21 5.33 -8.47 -11.07
C HIS A 21 5.87 -8.26 -9.64
N PRO A 22 7.11 -7.74 -9.50
CA PRO A 22 7.69 -7.54 -8.17
C PRO A 22 6.94 -6.43 -7.43
N VAL A 23 6.61 -6.67 -6.17
CA VAL A 23 6.06 -5.65 -5.26
C VAL A 23 7.20 -4.92 -4.57
N ILE A 24 7.28 -3.61 -4.75
CA ILE A 24 8.32 -2.77 -4.16
C ILE A 24 7.67 -1.60 -3.41
N MET A 25 7.94 -1.52 -2.11
CA MET A 25 7.29 -0.58 -1.22
C MET A 25 8.30 0.27 -0.44
N PRO A 26 8.75 1.42 -0.98
CA PRO A 26 9.50 2.41 -0.20
C PRO A 26 8.55 3.10 0.78
N MET A 27 8.75 2.85 2.07
CA MET A 27 7.78 3.20 3.12
C MET A 27 8.18 4.42 3.95
N SER A 28 9.37 4.99 3.73
CA SER A 28 9.84 6.11 4.53
C SER A 28 9.11 7.42 4.22
N ASN A 29 8.87 8.20 5.26
CA ASN A 29 8.27 9.54 5.25
C ASN A 29 9.24 10.56 5.87
N PRO A 30 9.28 11.78 5.38
CA PRO A 30 8.63 12.34 4.19
C PRO A 30 9.29 11.90 2.86
N THR A 31 8.82 12.45 1.73
CA THR A 31 9.21 12.04 0.37
C THR A 31 10.71 12.15 0.10
N ASP A 32 11.38 13.14 0.68
CA ASP A 32 12.81 13.41 0.52
C ASP A 32 13.73 12.36 1.18
N ILE A 33 13.19 11.55 2.10
CA ILE A 33 13.92 10.43 2.71
C ILE A 33 13.41 9.06 2.22
N SER A 34 12.59 9.03 1.16
CA SER A 34 12.13 7.79 0.56
C SER A 34 13.31 6.96 0.04
N GLU A 35 13.23 5.65 0.20
CA GLU A 35 14.27 4.69 -0.20
C GLU A 35 14.54 4.72 -1.71
N ALA A 36 13.50 4.94 -2.53
CA ALA A 36 13.55 5.24 -3.95
C ALA A 36 12.27 5.93 -4.37
N THR A 37 12.27 6.63 -5.48
CA THR A 37 11.05 7.18 -6.07
C THR A 37 10.33 6.14 -6.93
N PRO A 38 8.99 6.21 -7.06
CA PRO A 38 8.25 5.34 -7.97
C PRO A 38 8.76 5.40 -9.42
N ALA A 39 9.15 6.58 -9.90
CA ALA A 39 9.68 6.77 -11.24
C ALA A 39 10.98 5.99 -11.48
N GLU A 40 11.89 6.01 -10.49
CA GLU A 40 13.13 5.21 -10.53
C GLU A 40 12.83 3.71 -10.53
N ILE A 41 11.94 3.25 -9.64
CA ILE A 41 11.56 1.84 -9.56
C ILE A 41 10.94 1.36 -10.87
N MET A 42 10.00 2.13 -11.44
CA MET A 42 9.37 1.80 -12.72
C MET A 42 10.41 1.75 -13.86
N LYS A 43 11.34 2.70 -13.90
CA LYS A 43 12.44 2.70 -14.86
C LYS A 43 13.34 1.47 -14.72
N TRP A 44 13.72 1.10 -13.51
CA TRP A 44 14.63 -0.03 -13.25
C TRP A 44 13.99 -1.40 -13.48
N THR A 45 12.67 -1.47 -13.50
CA THR A 45 11.90 -2.70 -13.72
C THR A 45 11.14 -2.73 -15.03
N ASP A 46 11.44 -1.80 -15.94
CA ASP A 46 10.77 -1.67 -17.25
C ASP A 46 9.23 -1.62 -17.11
N GLY A 47 8.75 -1.00 -16.02
CA GLY A 47 7.34 -0.87 -15.69
C GLY A 47 6.67 -2.13 -15.14
N ALA A 48 7.42 -3.20 -14.86
CA ALA A 48 6.86 -4.45 -14.34
C ALA A 48 6.44 -4.36 -12.86
N ALA A 49 7.11 -3.51 -12.06
CA ALA A 49 6.86 -3.43 -10.63
C ALA A 49 5.45 -2.92 -10.28
N LEU A 50 4.91 -3.46 -9.20
CA LEU A 50 3.78 -2.91 -8.47
C LEU A 50 4.34 -2.09 -7.30
N VAL A 51 4.02 -0.79 -7.28
CA VAL A 51 4.63 0.15 -6.33
C VAL A 51 3.58 0.76 -5.42
N ALA A 52 3.86 0.77 -4.13
CA ALA A 52 3.18 1.62 -3.16
C ALA A 52 4.22 2.31 -2.27
N THR A 53 3.89 3.49 -1.77
CA THR A 53 4.83 4.35 -1.04
C THR A 53 4.26 4.83 0.29
N GLY A 54 5.11 5.07 1.27
CA GLY A 54 4.69 5.65 2.55
C GLY A 54 4.23 7.12 2.42
N SER A 55 4.91 7.90 1.57
CA SER A 55 4.55 9.28 1.24
C SER A 55 3.74 9.35 -0.06
N PRO A 56 2.92 10.39 -0.29
CA PRO A 56 2.22 10.56 -1.57
C PRO A 56 3.21 10.91 -2.69
N PHE A 57 2.97 10.33 -3.86
CA PHE A 57 3.68 10.65 -5.10
C PHE A 57 2.69 10.85 -6.25
N ASP A 58 3.05 11.69 -7.19
CA ASP A 58 2.31 11.87 -8.43
C ASP A 58 2.30 10.57 -9.27
N PRO A 59 1.28 10.38 -10.12
CA PRO A 59 1.26 9.26 -11.06
C PRO A 59 2.50 9.26 -11.96
N VAL A 60 3.03 8.07 -12.24
CA VAL A 60 4.21 7.87 -13.10
C VAL A 60 3.77 7.47 -14.50
N GLU A 61 4.38 8.06 -15.53
CA GLU A 61 4.15 7.67 -16.92
C GLU A 61 4.98 6.41 -17.25
N VAL A 62 4.28 5.35 -17.70
CA VAL A 62 4.88 4.07 -18.06
C VAL A 62 4.26 3.61 -19.37
N GLY A 63 5.07 3.53 -20.43
CA GLY A 63 4.60 3.09 -21.75
C GLY A 63 3.53 3.98 -22.37
N GLY A 64 3.47 5.26 -22.04
CA GLY A 64 2.47 6.22 -22.53
C GLY A 64 1.18 6.25 -21.68
N GLU A 65 1.09 5.45 -20.61
CA GLU A 65 -0.02 5.43 -19.69
C GLU A 65 0.39 5.99 -18.32
N LYS A 66 -0.50 6.75 -17.67
CA LYS A 66 -0.31 7.24 -16.31
C LYS A 66 -0.71 6.16 -15.31
N ARG A 67 0.25 5.67 -14.54
CA ARG A 67 0.01 4.74 -13.44
C ARG A 67 -0.06 5.46 -12.11
N ARG A 68 -1.15 5.27 -11.40
CA ARG A 68 -1.34 5.77 -10.04
C ARG A 68 -0.45 4.99 -9.07
N ILE A 69 0.13 5.71 -8.10
CA ILE A 69 0.93 5.13 -7.03
C ILE A 69 0.08 5.07 -5.77
N GLY A 70 -0.12 3.87 -5.24
CA GLY A 70 -0.85 3.69 -3.99
C GLY A 70 -0.04 4.22 -2.80
N GLN A 71 -0.71 4.94 -1.89
CA GLN A 71 -0.09 5.34 -0.62
C GLN A 71 -0.39 4.32 0.47
N ALA A 72 0.64 3.70 1.02
CA ALA A 72 0.53 2.81 2.16
C ALA A 72 0.41 3.63 3.46
N ASN A 73 -0.81 4.00 3.80
CA ASN A 73 -1.12 4.83 4.96
C ASN A 73 -1.96 4.05 5.97
N ASN A 74 -1.61 4.17 7.23
CA ASN A 74 -2.34 3.54 8.35
C ASN A 74 -3.81 3.97 8.43
N VAL A 75 -4.17 5.10 7.79
CA VAL A 75 -5.55 5.59 7.74
C VAL A 75 -6.54 4.57 7.17
N PHE A 76 -6.09 3.64 6.33
CA PHE A 76 -6.95 2.60 5.77
C PHE A 76 -7.33 1.50 6.77
N VAL A 77 -6.58 1.31 7.85
CA VAL A 77 -6.86 0.25 8.83
C VAL A 77 -7.17 0.80 10.22
N PHE A 78 -6.51 1.86 10.66
CA PHE A 78 -6.55 2.34 12.04
C PHE A 78 -7.96 2.73 12.51
N PRO A 79 -8.76 3.52 11.76
CA PRO A 79 -10.12 3.88 12.17
C PRO A 79 -11.04 2.64 12.24
N GLY A 80 -10.89 1.70 11.29
CA GLY A 80 -11.66 0.46 11.29
C GLY A 80 -11.32 -0.46 12.46
N ILE A 81 -10.05 -0.59 12.83
CA ILE A 81 -9.64 -1.33 14.03
C ILE A 81 -10.29 -0.72 15.28
N GLY A 82 -10.20 0.61 15.43
CA GLY A 82 -10.82 1.30 16.55
C GLY A 82 -12.33 1.10 16.60
N LEU A 83 -13.01 1.26 15.47
CA LEU A 83 -14.46 1.05 15.35
C LEU A 83 -14.85 -0.39 15.73
N GLY A 84 -14.17 -1.38 15.16
CA GLY A 84 -14.44 -2.80 15.43
C GLY A 84 -14.22 -3.16 16.90
N THR A 85 -13.15 -2.64 17.52
CA THR A 85 -12.85 -2.83 18.94
C THR A 85 -13.94 -2.26 19.84
N ILE A 86 -14.42 -1.04 19.55
CA ILE A 86 -15.48 -0.40 20.33
C ILE A 86 -16.80 -1.15 20.18
N VAL A 87 -17.18 -1.50 18.96
CA VAL A 87 -18.47 -2.17 18.66
C VAL A 87 -18.53 -3.58 19.28
N SER A 88 -17.42 -4.32 19.25
CA SER A 88 -17.34 -5.66 19.86
C SER A 88 -17.26 -5.62 21.40
N GLY A 89 -16.99 -4.46 22.00
CA GLY A 89 -16.75 -4.33 23.43
C GLY A 89 -15.43 -4.97 23.89
N ALA A 90 -14.49 -5.19 22.97
CA ALA A 90 -13.19 -5.77 23.29
C ALA A 90 -12.39 -4.87 24.24
N THR A 91 -11.71 -5.48 25.19
CA THR A 91 -10.89 -4.78 26.19
C THR A 91 -9.44 -4.59 25.73
N GLU A 92 -9.03 -5.26 24.68
CA GLU A 92 -7.70 -5.15 24.08
C GLU A 92 -7.76 -5.39 22.56
N ILE A 93 -6.78 -4.86 21.84
CA ILE A 93 -6.59 -5.14 20.40
C ILE A 93 -5.67 -6.33 20.27
N THR A 94 -6.21 -7.45 19.79
CA THR A 94 -5.46 -8.71 19.64
C THR A 94 -4.73 -8.80 18.31
N GLY A 95 -3.77 -9.72 18.20
CA GLY A 95 -3.08 -10.01 16.93
C GLY A 95 -4.04 -10.54 15.85
N SER A 96 -5.12 -11.26 16.24
CA SER A 96 -6.15 -11.71 15.30
C SER A 96 -6.97 -10.55 14.71
N MET A 97 -7.29 -9.53 15.51
CA MET A 97 -7.97 -8.32 15.02
C MET A 97 -7.12 -7.55 14.01
N ILE A 98 -5.80 -7.46 14.26
CA ILE A 98 -4.86 -6.86 13.30
C ILE A 98 -4.78 -7.69 12.02
N GLY A 99 -4.70 -9.02 12.13
CA GLY A 99 -4.73 -9.91 10.97
C GLY A 99 -6.02 -9.79 10.16
N ALA A 100 -7.18 -9.76 10.83
CA ALA A 100 -8.48 -9.56 10.21
C ALA A 100 -8.55 -8.22 9.45
N SER A 101 -8.03 -7.14 10.04
CA SER A 101 -8.00 -5.82 9.41
C SER A 101 -7.19 -5.81 8.10
N SER A 102 -6.03 -6.46 8.10
CA SER A 102 -5.15 -6.56 6.92
C SER A 102 -5.80 -7.39 5.80
N THR A 103 -6.42 -8.52 6.15
CA THR A 103 -7.15 -9.38 5.22
C THR A 103 -8.35 -8.64 4.62
N ALA A 104 -9.11 -7.92 5.47
CA ALA A 104 -10.26 -7.14 5.02
C ALA A 104 -9.88 -6.04 4.06
N LEU A 105 -8.76 -5.30 4.33
CA LEU A 105 -8.24 -4.29 3.42
C LEU A 105 -7.84 -4.89 2.07
N ALA A 106 -7.14 -6.03 2.08
CA ALA A 106 -6.70 -6.69 0.85
C ALA A 106 -7.90 -7.13 -0.03
N HIS A 107 -9.00 -7.60 0.58
CA HIS A 107 -10.20 -8.01 -0.15
C HIS A 107 -11.14 -6.86 -0.50
N ALA A 108 -10.90 -5.67 0.04
CA ALA A 108 -11.71 -4.50 -0.24
C ALA A 108 -11.26 -3.74 -1.51
N LEU A 109 -10.17 -4.18 -2.14
CA LEU A 109 -9.71 -3.59 -3.41
C LEU A 109 -10.73 -3.85 -4.51
N GLU A 110 -11.18 -2.79 -5.17
CA GLU A 110 -12.04 -2.90 -6.33
C GLU A 110 -11.28 -3.46 -7.55
N GLU A 111 -12.00 -4.11 -8.47
CA GLU A 111 -11.40 -4.64 -9.71
C GLU A 111 -10.66 -3.55 -10.49
N SER A 112 -11.21 -2.34 -10.56
CA SER A 112 -10.58 -1.19 -11.21
C SER A 112 -9.19 -0.87 -10.62
N THR A 113 -9.04 -0.94 -9.30
CA THR A 113 -7.76 -0.73 -8.61
C THR A 113 -6.73 -1.81 -9.01
N ILE A 114 -7.19 -3.05 -9.16
CA ILE A 114 -6.35 -4.18 -9.59
C ILE A 114 -5.96 -4.02 -11.07
N GLU A 115 -6.89 -3.65 -11.94
CA GLU A 115 -6.65 -3.38 -13.36
C GLU A 115 -5.65 -2.24 -13.57
N GLU A 116 -5.72 -1.19 -12.76
CA GLU A 116 -4.74 -0.10 -12.72
C GLU A 116 -3.37 -0.52 -12.19
N ARG A 117 -3.22 -1.77 -11.73
CA ARG A 117 -2.01 -2.30 -11.09
C ARG A 117 -1.62 -1.49 -9.85
N CYS A 118 -2.59 -0.99 -9.12
CA CYS A 118 -2.41 -0.26 -7.86
C CYS A 118 -2.61 -1.21 -6.67
N LEU A 119 -1.75 -1.10 -5.67
CA LEU A 119 -1.75 -2.00 -4.51
C LEU A 119 -2.71 -1.56 -3.39
N LEU A 120 -3.22 -0.35 -3.44
CA LEU A 120 -3.98 0.24 -2.33
C LEU A 120 -5.16 1.06 -2.86
N PRO A 121 -6.26 1.15 -2.09
CA PRO A 121 -7.43 1.95 -2.43
C PRO A 121 -7.10 3.44 -2.56
N GLN A 122 -8.05 4.22 -3.04
CA GLN A 122 -7.97 5.68 -3.02
C GLN A 122 -8.42 6.20 -1.66
N VAL A 123 -7.91 7.39 -1.27
CA VAL A 123 -8.29 8.02 0.02
C VAL A 123 -9.78 8.35 0.06
N GLU A 124 -10.38 8.59 -1.08
CA GLU A 124 -11.83 8.84 -1.25
C GLU A 124 -12.69 7.65 -0.80
N GLU A 125 -12.14 6.43 -0.84
CA GLU A 125 -12.80 5.19 -0.42
C GLU A 125 -12.70 4.93 1.09
N LEU A 126 -12.00 5.81 1.83
CA LEU A 126 -11.66 5.62 3.24
C LEU A 126 -12.85 5.25 4.13
N LEU A 127 -13.99 5.90 3.95
CA LEU A 127 -15.19 5.63 4.79
C LEU A 127 -15.71 4.21 4.57
N ASN A 128 -15.75 3.75 3.32
CA ASN A 128 -16.16 2.39 2.97
C ASN A 128 -15.18 1.37 3.54
N ILE A 129 -13.88 1.58 3.32
CA ILE A 129 -12.82 0.71 3.84
C ILE A 129 -12.86 0.63 5.38
N CYS A 130 -13.08 1.77 6.06
CA CYS A 130 -13.23 1.81 7.51
C CYS A 130 -14.39 0.91 8.00
N GLY A 131 -15.52 0.93 7.28
CA GLY A 131 -16.67 0.06 7.59
C GLY A 131 -16.35 -1.41 7.40
N ILE A 132 -15.72 -1.78 6.27
CA ILE A 132 -15.33 -3.16 5.96
C ILE A 132 -14.33 -3.70 7.00
N VAL A 133 -13.30 -2.93 7.29
CA VAL A 133 -12.28 -3.29 8.30
C VAL A 133 -12.92 -3.39 9.69
N GLY A 134 -13.76 -2.42 10.08
CA GLY A 134 -14.44 -2.43 11.37
C GLY A 134 -15.33 -3.66 11.57
N LEU A 135 -16.07 -4.05 10.52
CA LEU A 135 -16.90 -5.26 10.56
C LEU A 135 -16.06 -6.54 10.70
N ALA A 136 -14.92 -6.62 10.02
CA ALA A 136 -14.02 -7.77 10.09
C ALA A 136 -13.37 -7.89 11.49
N VAL A 137 -13.01 -6.77 12.09
CA VAL A 137 -12.39 -6.72 13.41
C VAL A 137 -13.39 -7.02 14.53
N ALA A 138 -14.67 -6.67 14.35
CA ALA A 138 -15.73 -6.90 15.34
C ALA A 138 -16.23 -8.35 15.45
N LYS A 139 -15.89 -9.21 14.49
CA LYS A 139 -16.25 -10.65 14.43
C LYS A 139 -15.26 -11.52 15.17
#